data_1a8d198f50e82d6c9d99ec6e8ceb5c09
#
_entry.id   1a8d198f50e82d6c9d99ec6e8ceb5c09
#
_cell.length_a   1.000
_cell.length_b   1.000
_cell.length_c   1.000
_cell.angle_alpha   90.00
_cell.angle_beta   90.00
_cell.angle_gamma   90.00
#
_symmetry.space_group_name_H-M   'P 1'
#
loop_
_entity.id
_entity.type
_entity.pdbx_description
1 polymer ?
#
loop_
_entity_poly.entity_id
_entity_poly.type
_entity_poly.pdbx_seq_one_letter_code
_entity_poly.pdbx_strand_id
1 'polypeptide(L)'
;MYHFLSGFTSKIAGTERGVTEPEPTFSTCFGAPFMPLRPEVYGKLLQVKIANHGSHCWLLNTGWTGGGYGVGSRMPIKATRALLTAALDGSLLDAPFRKDPNFSFEVPMLAQGVDSGLLDPRSTWADQEAYDQQAHKLVNMFSDNFAKFVPFIDDDVRAASIS
;
A
#
# COMPACT_ATOMS: atom_id res chain seq x y z
N MET A 1 -7.07 8.02 2.48
CA MET A 1 -7.16 8.05 3.96
C MET A 1 -7.16 6.67 4.60
N TYR A 2 -7.97 5.73 4.14
CA TYR A 2 -8.04 4.36 4.69
C TYR A 2 -6.64 3.72 4.86
N HIS A 3 -5.85 3.65 3.78
CA HIS A 3 -4.51 3.07 3.81
C HIS A 3 -3.49 3.89 4.63
N PHE A 4 -3.64 5.21 4.67
CA PHE A 4 -2.81 6.07 5.50
C PHE A 4 -3.05 5.82 7.00
N LEU A 5 -4.31 5.75 7.43
CA LEU A 5 -4.66 5.44 8.82
C LEU A 5 -4.24 4.02 9.20
N SER A 6 -4.38 3.05 8.30
CA SER A 6 -3.93 1.67 8.53
C SER A 6 -2.42 1.59 8.70
N GLY A 7 -1.65 2.29 7.84
CA GLY A 7 -0.19 2.32 7.92
C GLY A 7 0.46 0.95 7.77
N PHE A 8 -0.01 0.15 6.79
CA PHE A 8 0.53 -1.18 6.56
C PHE A 8 2.00 -1.11 6.13
N THR A 9 2.84 -1.87 6.82
CA THR A 9 4.26 -2.00 6.52
C THR A 9 4.74 -3.40 6.92
N SER A 10 6.01 -3.67 6.80
CA SER A 10 6.59 -4.94 7.23
C SER A 10 7.80 -4.68 8.12
N LYS A 11 7.92 -5.44 9.20
CA LYS A 11 9.15 -5.55 9.95
C LYS A 11 10.15 -6.32 9.12
N ILE A 12 11.35 -5.77 8.98
CA ILE A 12 12.42 -6.40 8.20
C ILE A 12 13.20 -7.36 9.09
N ALA A 13 13.53 -8.54 8.58
CA ALA A 13 14.36 -9.50 9.30
C ALA A 13 15.64 -8.86 9.84
N GLY A 14 15.95 -9.10 11.11
CA GLY A 14 17.14 -8.58 11.77
C GLY A 14 17.06 -7.14 12.28
N THR A 15 15.94 -6.44 12.12
CA THR A 15 15.75 -5.06 12.64
C THR A 15 15.26 -5.04 14.09
N GLU A 16 14.58 -6.10 14.51
CA GLU A 16 14.13 -6.28 15.90
C GLU A 16 14.57 -7.65 16.43
N ARG A 17 14.77 -7.76 17.75
CA ARG A 17 15.14 -9.03 18.39
C ARG A 17 14.01 -10.05 18.20
N GLY A 18 14.32 -11.21 17.62
CA GLY A 18 13.37 -12.30 17.36
C GLY A 18 12.69 -12.24 16.00
N VAL A 19 12.81 -11.17 15.22
CA VAL A 19 12.30 -11.08 13.86
C VAL A 19 13.32 -11.69 12.90
N THR A 20 13.06 -12.92 12.49
CA THR A 20 13.93 -13.69 11.56
C THR A 20 13.44 -13.63 10.11
N GLU A 21 12.18 -13.32 9.91
CA GLU A 21 11.52 -13.20 8.61
C GLU A 21 10.71 -11.91 8.54
N PRO A 22 10.42 -11.37 7.34
CA PRO A 22 9.54 -10.21 7.21
C PRO A 22 8.14 -10.50 7.75
N GLU A 23 7.67 -9.69 8.70
CA GLU A 23 6.36 -9.82 9.32
C GLU A 23 5.48 -8.62 8.95
N PRO A 24 4.21 -8.84 8.52
CA PRO A 24 3.28 -7.76 8.29
C PRO A 24 2.97 -7.04 9.61
N THR A 25 2.91 -5.72 9.57
CA THR A 25 2.57 -4.89 10.74
C THR A 25 1.82 -3.65 10.33
N PHE A 26 1.12 -3.03 11.28
CA PHE A 26 0.40 -1.79 11.08
C PHE A 26 0.98 -0.71 12.00
N SER A 27 1.56 0.32 11.39
CA SER A 27 2.03 1.52 12.08
C SER A 27 1.19 2.70 11.63
N THR A 28 0.18 3.04 12.40
CA THR A 28 -0.82 4.07 12.06
C THR A 28 -0.16 5.34 11.54
N CYS A 29 -0.66 5.86 10.41
CA CYS A 29 -0.09 7.01 9.68
C CYS A 29 1.39 6.81 9.30
N PHE A 30 1.87 5.56 9.23
CA PHE A 30 3.29 5.19 9.00
C PHE A 30 4.27 5.74 10.05
N GLY A 31 3.78 6.15 11.21
CA GLY A 31 4.61 6.80 12.23
C GLY A 31 4.00 6.74 13.63
N ALA A 32 3.27 5.66 13.99
CA ALA A 32 2.56 5.55 15.26
C ALA A 32 3.38 5.97 16.50
N PRO A 33 4.67 5.61 16.65
CA PRO A 33 5.47 6.02 17.82
C PRO A 33 5.71 7.53 17.94
N PHE A 34 5.53 8.27 16.83
CA PHE A 34 5.79 9.71 16.75
C PHE A 34 4.52 10.56 16.75
N MET A 35 3.34 9.93 16.89
CA MET A 35 2.03 10.60 16.79
C MET A 35 1.45 10.85 18.20
N PRO A 36 1.57 12.08 18.76
CA PRO A 36 1.06 12.40 20.09
C PRO A 36 -0.46 12.60 20.14
N LEU A 37 -1.09 12.85 18.98
CA LEU A 37 -2.53 13.01 18.87
C LEU A 37 -3.18 11.73 18.33
N ARG A 38 -4.51 11.69 18.38
CA ARG A 38 -5.26 10.57 17.82
C ARG A 38 -5.09 10.51 16.30
N PRO A 39 -4.98 9.31 15.71
CA PRO A 39 -4.68 9.11 14.28
C PRO A 39 -5.62 9.82 13.32
N GLU A 40 -6.92 9.88 13.62
CA GLU A 40 -7.92 10.53 12.79
C GLU A 40 -7.69 12.06 12.66
N VAL A 41 -7.03 12.69 13.64
CA VAL A 41 -6.65 14.11 13.55
C VAL A 41 -5.63 14.30 12.40
N TYR A 42 -4.63 13.43 12.33
CA TYR A 42 -3.64 13.45 11.23
C TYR A 42 -4.27 13.11 9.89
N GLY A 43 -5.17 12.12 9.86
CA GLY A 43 -5.94 11.77 8.67
C GLY A 43 -6.72 12.98 8.13
N LYS A 44 -7.42 13.69 8.99
CA LYS A 44 -8.18 14.89 8.61
C LYS A 44 -7.28 16.03 8.13
N LEU A 45 -6.17 16.27 8.82
CA LEU A 45 -5.20 17.28 8.40
C LEU A 45 -4.62 16.96 7.01
N LEU A 46 -4.26 15.71 6.75
CA LEU A 46 -3.76 15.29 5.44
C LEU A 46 -4.83 15.46 4.36
N GLN A 47 -6.06 15.04 4.61
CA GLN A 47 -7.20 15.20 3.69
C GLN A 47 -7.40 16.67 3.29
N VAL A 48 -7.40 17.58 4.27
CA VAL A 48 -7.52 19.01 4.02
C VAL A 48 -6.34 19.55 3.19
N LYS A 49 -5.10 19.10 3.48
CA LYS A 49 -3.93 19.54 2.71
C LYS A 49 -3.97 19.04 1.27
N ILE A 50 -4.34 17.79 1.05
CA ILE A 50 -4.52 17.24 -0.31
C ILE A 50 -5.57 18.05 -1.08
N ALA A 51 -6.73 18.31 -0.48
CA ALA A 51 -7.81 19.07 -1.12
C ALA A 51 -7.39 20.51 -1.46
N ASN A 52 -6.68 21.19 -0.55
CA ASN A 52 -6.26 22.58 -0.75
C ASN A 52 -5.15 22.76 -1.78
N HIS A 53 -4.29 21.75 -1.96
CA HIS A 53 -3.10 21.84 -2.81
C HIS A 53 -3.18 20.98 -4.08
N GLY A 54 -4.22 20.17 -4.25
CA GLY A 54 -4.35 19.27 -5.39
C GLY A 54 -3.22 18.23 -5.48
N SER A 55 -2.66 17.84 -4.33
CA SER A 55 -1.51 16.93 -4.29
C SER A 55 -1.92 15.50 -4.63
N HIS A 56 -1.13 14.84 -5.47
CA HIS A 56 -1.29 13.42 -5.77
C HIS A 56 -0.53 12.59 -4.74
N CYS A 57 -1.17 11.50 -4.26
CA CYS A 57 -0.59 10.59 -3.28
C CYS A 57 -0.39 9.22 -3.91
N TRP A 58 0.82 8.70 -3.82
CA TRP A 58 1.21 7.40 -4.34
C TRP A 58 1.66 6.47 -3.23
N LEU A 59 1.28 5.19 -3.34
CA LEU A 59 1.87 4.12 -2.54
C LEU A 59 2.78 3.29 -3.43
N LEU A 60 4.04 3.19 -3.07
CA LEU A 60 5.04 2.46 -3.83
C LEU A 60 5.45 1.20 -3.07
N ASN A 61 5.21 0.02 -3.67
CA ASN A 61 5.69 -1.23 -3.12
C ASN A 61 7.18 -1.43 -3.44
N THR A 62 7.98 -1.61 -2.42
CA THR A 62 9.42 -1.92 -2.51
C THR A 62 9.75 -3.31 -1.93
N GLY A 63 8.74 -4.10 -1.62
CA GLY A 63 8.85 -5.42 -1.00
C GLY A 63 9.13 -6.55 -1.99
N TRP A 64 8.24 -7.53 -2.00
CA TRP A 64 8.36 -8.77 -2.77
C TRP A 64 7.39 -8.79 -3.94
N THR A 65 7.76 -9.50 -5.00
CA THR A 65 6.93 -9.77 -6.17
C THR A 65 7.06 -11.25 -6.55
N GLY A 66 6.02 -11.82 -7.17
CA GLY A 66 5.99 -13.23 -7.61
C GLY A 66 5.85 -14.25 -6.48
N GLY A 67 5.58 -13.82 -5.27
CA GLY A 67 5.43 -14.66 -4.08
C GLY A 67 5.82 -13.94 -2.81
N GLY A 68 5.57 -14.57 -1.67
CA GLY A 68 6.03 -14.09 -0.37
C GLY A 68 7.54 -14.33 -0.16
N TYR A 69 8.01 -14.06 1.07
CA TYR A 69 9.39 -14.34 1.48
C TYR A 69 9.72 -15.83 1.27
N GLY A 70 10.89 -16.10 0.71
CA GLY A 70 11.36 -17.47 0.41
C GLY A 70 10.86 -18.06 -0.90
N VAL A 71 9.84 -17.46 -1.55
CA VAL A 71 9.28 -17.90 -2.84
C VAL A 71 9.48 -16.84 -3.92
N GLY A 72 9.02 -15.63 -3.64
CA GLY A 72 9.16 -14.49 -4.56
C GLY A 72 10.55 -13.87 -4.53
N SER A 73 10.70 -12.78 -5.29
CA SER A 73 11.91 -11.98 -5.34
C SER A 73 11.66 -10.55 -4.87
N ARG A 74 12.72 -9.87 -4.44
CA ARG A 74 12.63 -8.43 -4.12
C ARG A 74 12.30 -7.63 -5.37
N MET A 75 11.43 -6.63 -5.21
CA MET A 75 11.15 -5.68 -6.28
C MET A 75 12.46 -5.08 -6.80
N PRO A 76 12.74 -5.13 -8.12
CA PRO A 76 13.98 -4.61 -8.68
C PRO A 76 14.15 -3.11 -8.38
N ILE A 77 15.33 -2.71 -7.90
CA ILE A 77 15.64 -1.29 -7.59
C ILE A 77 15.44 -0.40 -8.83
N LYS A 78 15.77 -0.91 -10.03
CA LYS A 78 15.58 -0.18 -11.29
C LYS A 78 14.10 0.15 -11.51
N ALA A 79 13.19 -0.81 -11.31
CA ALA A 79 11.75 -0.61 -11.43
C ALA A 79 11.23 0.37 -10.36
N THR A 80 11.66 0.21 -9.11
CA THR A 80 11.30 1.12 -8.00
C THR A 80 11.72 2.56 -8.31
N ARG A 81 12.94 2.78 -8.82
CA ARG A 81 13.42 4.11 -9.20
C ARG A 81 12.65 4.70 -10.38
N ALA A 82 12.35 3.89 -11.39
CA ALA A 82 11.56 4.34 -12.54
C ALA A 82 10.15 4.77 -12.12
N LEU A 83 9.47 3.98 -11.27
CA LEU A 83 8.16 4.33 -10.72
C LEU A 83 8.21 5.61 -9.87
N LEU A 84 9.23 5.74 -9.02
CA LEU A 84 9.41 6.95 -8.21
C LEU A 84 9.63 8.19 -9.09
N THR A 85 10.46 8.08 -10.12
CA THR A 85 10.68 9.17 -11.07
C THR A 85 9.38 9.56 -11.76
N ALA A 86 8.64 8.57 -12.28
CA ALA A 86 7.38 8.80 -12.97
C ALA A 86 6.28 9.39 -12.06
N ALA A 87 6.29 9.08 -10.77
CA ALA A 87 5.40 9.69 -9.79
C ALA A 87 5.77 11.17 -9.53
N LEU A 88 7.09 11.49 -9.50
CA LEU A 88 7.60 12.83 -9.19
C LEU A 88 7.51 13.77 -10.39
N ASP A 89 7.73 13.29 -11.61
CA ASP A 89 7.66 14.10 -12.84
C ASP A 89 6.24 14.21 -13.40
N GLY A 90 5.28 13.51 -12.82
CA GLY A 90 3.88 13.54 -13.20
C GLY A 90 3.50 12.60 -14.35
N SER A 91 4.43 11.90 -14.97
CA SER A 91 4.15 11.03 -16.14
C SER A 91 3.22 9.86 -15.81
N LEU A 92 3.10 9.46 -14.54
CA LEU A 92 2.11 8.47 -14.12
C LEU A 92 0.66 8.98 -14.21
N LEU A 93 0.42 10.30 -14.18
CA LEU A 93 -0.93 10.85 -14.22
C LEU A 93 -1.62 10.62 -15.58
N ASP A 94 -0.84 10.49 -16.64
CA ASP A 94 -1.32 10.24 -18.00
C ASP A 94 -1.42 8.75 -18.34
N ALA A 95 -1.04 7.86 -17.43
CA ALA A 95 -1.10 6.43 -17.66
C ALA A 95 -2.54 5.91 -17.62
N PRO A 96 -2.88 4.84 -18.38
CA PRO A 96 -4.13 4.13 -18.14
C PRO A 96 -4.08 3.42 -16.79
N PHE A 97 -5.19 3.49 -16.02
CA PHE A 97 -5.32 2.85 -14.73
C PHE A 97 -6.31 1.69 -14.77
N ARG A 98 -6.11 0.74 -13.87
CA ARG A 98 -7.09 -0.26 -13.49
C ARG A 98 -7.34 -0.18 -11.98
N LYS A 99 -8.55 -0.51 -11.56
CA LYS A 99 -8.87 -0.64 -10.14
C LYS A 99 -8.44 -2.02 -9.64
N ASP A 100 -7.66 -2.04 -8.55
CA ASP A 100 -7.33 -3.29 -7.87
C ASP A 100 -8.58 -3.85 -7.16
N PRO A 101 -8.94 -5.13 -7.39
CA PRO A 101 -10.17 -5.71 -6.86
C PRO A 101 -10.15 -5.91 -5.34
N ASN A 102 -8.98 -6.09 -4.74
CA ASN A 102 -8.83 -6.39 -3.32
C ASN A 102 -8.64 -5.14 -2.46
N PHE A 103 -7.81 -4.19 -2.95
CA PHE A 103 -7.38 -3.03 -2.16
C PHE A 103 -7.96 -1.71 -2.65
N SER A 104 -8.75 -1.73 -3.72
CA SER A 104 -9.41 -0.54 -4.32
C SER A 104 -8.44 0.57 -4.76
N PHE A 105 -7.17 0.25 -5.00
CA PHE A 105 -6.21 1.19 -5.56
C PHE A 105 -6.43 1.40 -7.05
N GLU A 106 -6.20 2.62 -7.49
CA GLU A 106 -5.95 2.91 -8.91
C GLU A 106 -4.49 2.56 -9.22
N VAL A 107 -4.28 1.50 -10.00
CA VAL A 107 -2.94 0.99 -10.34
C VAL A 107 -2.63 1.34 -11.78
N PRO A 108 -1.51 2.03 -12.07
CA PRO A 108 -1.13 2.32 -13.44
C PRO A 108 -0.83 1.01 -14.20
N MET A 109 -1.32 0.91 -15.41
CA MET A 109 -1.10 -0.27 -16.28
C MET A 109 0.22 -0.19 -17.06
N LEU A 110 0.77 1.01 -17.20
CA LEU A 110 2.03 1.28 -17.89
C LEU A 110 2.85 2.31 -17.12
N ALA A 111 4.16 2.13 -17.10
CA ALA A 111 5.11 3.12 -16.63
C ALA A 111 6.42 3.00 -17.43
N GLN A 112 7.01 4.12 -17.83
CA GLN A 112 8.22 4.11 -18.62
C GLN A 112 9.38 3.43 -17.87
N GLY A 113 10.04 2.49 -18.53
CA GLY A 113 11.18 1.77 -17.96
C GLY A 113 10.82 0.70 -16.92
N VAL A 114 9.53 0.37 -16.78
CA VAL A 114 9.01 -0.68 -15.92
C VAL A 114 8.35 -1.76 -16.74
N ASP A 115 8.63 -3.01 -16.44
CA ASP A 115 7.90 -4.15 -17.01
C ASP A 115 6.45 -4.10 -16.51
N SER A 116 5.48 -4.07 -17.43
CA SER A 116 4.06 -4.00 -17.10
C SER A 116 3.57 -5.19 -16.26
N GLY A 117 4.22 -6.35 -16.37
CA GLY A 117 3.95 -7.49 -15.51
C GLY A 117 4.15 -7.18 -14.03
N LEU A 118 5.11 -6.32 -13.68
CA LEU A 118 5.31 -5.88 -12.28
C LEU A 118 4.17 -5.00 -11.75
N LEU A 119 3.38 -4.39 -12.65
CA LEU A 119 2.22 -3.57 -12.29
C LEU A 119 0.95 -4.40 -12.10
N ASP A 120 1.01 -5.70 -12.41
CA ASP A 120 -0.04 -6.68 -12.13
C ASP A 120 0.48 -7.80 -11.22
N PRO A 121 0.45 -7.61 -9.88
CA PRO A 121 1.04 -8.56 -8.94
C PRO A 121 0.51 -9.98 -9.08
N ARG A 122 -0.78 -10.15 -9.41
CA ARG A 122 -1.38 -11.48 -9.58
C ARG A 122 -0.73 -12.26 -10.72
N SER A 123 -0.41 -11.58 -11.82
CA SER A 123 0.23 -12.22 -12.99
C SER A 123 1.68 -12.64 -12.72
N THR A 124 2.33 -12.07 -11.71
CA THR A 124 3.72 -12.43 -11.35
C THR A 124 3.81 -13.73 -10.53
N TRP A 125 2.71 -14.20 -9.95
CA TRP A 125 2.71 -15.43 -9.16
C TRP A 125 2.55 -16.66 -10.06
N ALA A 126 3.35 -17.69 -9.80
CA ALA A 126 3.23 -18.96 -10.49
C ALA A 126 1.90 -19.67 -10.19
N ASP A 127 1.40 -19.50 -8.96
CA ASP A 127 0.09 -19.95 -8.49
C ASP A 127 -0.79 -18.73 -8.19
N GLN A 128 -1.74 -18.45 -9.08
CA GLN A 128 -2.66 -17.33 -8.94
C GLN A 128 -3.69 -17.53 -7.83
N GLU A 129 -4.05 -18.77 -7.52
CA GLU A 129 -4.95 -19.08 -6.40
C GLU A 129 -4.27 -18.79 -5.07
N ALA A 130 -3.00 -19.13 -4.93
CA ALA A 130 -2.21 -18.77 -3.76
C ALA A 130 -2.08 -17.24 -3.59
N TYR A 131 -1.99 -16.47 -4.69
CA TYR A 131 -2.07 -15.02 -4.64
C TYR A 131 -3.40 -14.55 -4.09
N ASP A 132 -4.51 -15.07 -4.63
CA ASP A 132 -5.87 -14.67 -4.23
C ASP A 132 -6.10 -14.98 -2.73
N GLN A 133 -5.67 -16.13 -2.25
CA GLN A 133 -5.74 -16.49 -0.83
C GLN A 133 -4.91 -15.53 0.04
N GLN A 134 -3.71 -15.19 -0.37
CA GLN A 134 -2.86 -14.24 0.35
C GLN A 134 -3.45 -12.83 0.35
N ALA A 135 -4.03 -12.38 -0.76
CA ALA A 135 -4.72 -11.09 -0.86
C ALA A 135 -5.92 -11.02 0.09
N HIS A 136 -6.79 -12.05 0.10
CA HIS A 136 -7.91 -12.13 1.03
C HIS A 136 -7.47 -12.14 2.50
N LYS A 137 -6.40 -12.89 2.82
CA LYS A 137 -5.84 -12.86 4.18
C LYS A 137 -5.41 -11.45 4.57
N LEU A 138 -4.77 -10.72 3.66
CA LEU A 138 -4.33 -9.36 3.93
C LEU A 138 -5.52 -8.39 4.06
N VAL A 139 -6.55 -8.52 3.23
CA VAL A 139 -7.80 -7.76 3.35
C VAL A 139 -8.42 -7.93 4.74
N ASN A 140 -8.51 -9.16 5.24
CA ASN A 140 -9.02 -9.43 6.58
C ASN A 140 -8.17 -8.75 7.67
N MET A 141 -6.84 -8.81 7.56
CA MET A 141 -5.94 -8.12 8.50
C MET A 141 -6.14 -6.60 8.48
N PHE A 142 -6.39 -6.01 7.30
CA PHE A 142 -6.72 -4.58 7.18
C PHE A 142 -8.04 -4.26 7.86
N SER A 143 -9.09 -5.05 7.63
CA SER A 143 -10.41 -4.87 8.25
C SER A 143 -10.33 -4.93 9.77
N ASP A 144 -9.66 -5.94 10.32
CA ASP A 144 -9.47 -6.11 11.75
C ASP A 144 -8.71 -4.93 12.38
N ASN A 145 -7.61 -4.51 11.74
CA ASN A 145 -6.84 -3.34 12.20
C ASN A 145 -7.65 -2.04 12.10
N PHE A 146 -8.50 -1.90 11.08
CA PHE A 146 -9.24 -0.67 10.81
C PHE A 146 -10.46 -0.51 11.71
N ALA A 147 -11.02 -1.57 12.27
CA ALA A 147 -12.19 -1.54 13.13
C ALA A 147 -12.10 -0.50 14.27
N LYS A 148 -10.91 -0.30 14.82
CA LYS A 148 -10.65 0.69 15.88
C LYS A 148 -10.85 2.15 15.46
N PHE A 149 -10.80 2.45 14.15
CA PHE A 149 -10.96 3.81 13.61
C PHE A 149 -12.40 4.14 13.21
N VAL A 150 -13.23 3.12 12.95
CA VAL A 150 -14.61 3.27 12.44
C VAL A 150 -15.45 4.30 13.21
N PRO A 151 -15.39 4.40 14.55
CA PRO A 151 -16.17 5.38 15.30
C PRO A 151 -15.74 6.84 15.09
N PHE A 152 -14.58 7.09 14.49
CA PHE A 152 -13.92 8.40 14.47
C PHE A 152 -13.63 8.94 13.07
N ILE A 153 -14.04 8.24 12.03
CA ILE A 153 -13.82 8.59 10.63
C ILE A 153 -15.11 9.09 9.99
N ASP A 154 -14.97 9.92 8.96
CA ASP A 154 -16.08 10.36 8.12
C ASP A 154 -16.54 9.24 7.15
N ASP A 155 -17.72 9.45 6.55
CA ASP A 155 -18.35 8.46 5.68
C ASP A 155 -17.54 8.20 4.40
N ASP A 156 -16.81 9.19 3.88
CA ASP A 156 -15.94 9.03 2.71
C ASP A 156 -14.81 8.04 2.97
N VAL A 157 -14.19 8.11 4.16
CA VAL A 157 -13.15 7.18 4.57
C VAL A 157 -13.72 5.80 4.82
N ARG A 158 -14.93 5.72 5.38
CA ARG A 158 -15.64 4.46 5.60
C ARG A 158 -16.01 3.79 4.27
N ALA A 159 -16.50 4.55 3.29
CA ALA A 159 -16.85 4.04 1.96
C ALA A 159 -15.61 3.52 1.17
N ALA A 160 -14.42 4.01 1.51
CA ALA A 160 -13.15 3.57 0.92
C ALA A 160 -12.54 2.34 1.62
N SER A 161 -13.22 1.76 2.62
CA SER A 161 -12.75 0.53 3.28
C SER A 161 -12.76 -0.64 2.30
N ILE A 162 -11.74 -1.47 2.41
CA ILE A 162 -11.63 -2.72 1.64
C ILE A 162 -12.39 -3.84 2.37
N SER A 163 -13.00 -4.74 1.61
CA SER A 163 -13.82 -5.85 2.14
C SER A 163 -13.63 -7.11 1.29
#